data_878329829ea84db30e20c1816146fc4b
#
_entry.id   878329829ea84db30e20c1816146fc4b
#
_cell.length_a   1.000
_cell.length_b   1.000
_cell.length_c   1.000
_cell.angle_alpha   90.00
_cell.angle_beta   90.00
_cell.angle_gamma   90.00
#
_symmetry.space_group_name_H-M   'P 1'
#
loop_
_entity.id
_entity.type
_entity.pdbx_description
1 polymer ?
#
loop_
_entity_poly.entity_id
_entity_poly.type
_entity_poly.pdbx_seq_one_letter_code
_entity_poly.pdbx_strand_id
1 'polypeptide(L)'
;MTSTNSPTDGFDHTVDLLVIGSGGGGMTAALAGDASGLDTLVVEKSPQFGGSTALSGGGIWVPGAPAQRREGHVPSPDGVFEYLKQITGGLVSDARLRQYVDSAPEMMDFLERTSNWMEFVWKPGYADYYPELPGGSALGSTINVPAIDLRKLGDEERNLLTPLALAPKGIWFAPKDLRLFYQIRQNWRGKAVLLKLIWRMFRARVFGDRMAAIGQSLAARLRLALKEQGIPLWLNSPMTELITADDGAVIGAVVERDGTPMRIGARRGVILASGGFDHDMAWRRQYLPILEKDWSFGNPAATGDGIRAGEKVGGATELLDEAWWFPAICWPDGRLQFMLNERMMPSQFVVNGEGKRFINEAAPYMDFAHAMIEGQQSGVTHIPCWLITDIDSFHRYVVAGHLPIPKIPFAPVPTGRKVPQAWLDSGVVQEGRTMEELATKIGVPPQNLRATAERFDQLARAGHDDDFNRGDSAYDNYYGDPTLPNPNLRPLGKPPYYAFQIILGDLGTSGGLRTDEFARVLRSDETVVSGLYAVGNASGAVMGRSYAGAGATIGPAMTFGYVAARHAAAGESAVPNPDNALQHRIS
;
A
#
# COMPACT_ATOMS: atom_id res chain seq x y z
N MET A 1 -55.96 16.10 0.96
CA MET A 1 -55.09 15.41 0.00
C MET A 1 -53.69 15.87 0.30
N THR A 2 -52.99 15.17 1.15
CA THR A 2 -51.55 15.39 1.45
C THR A 2 -50.75 14.68 0.34
N SER A 3 -50.17 15.47 -0.54
CA SER A 3 -49.22 15.02 -1.53
C SER A 3 -48.03 14.38 -0.79
N THR A 4 -47.89 13.08 -0.82
CA THR A 4 -46.67 12.36 -0.48
C THR A 4 -45.69 12.62 -1.62
N ASN A 5 -44.83 13.66 -1.50
CA ASN A 5 -43.71 13.82 -2.39
C ASN A 5 -42.87 12.54 -2.33
N SER A 6 -42.71 11.87 -3.45
CA SER A 6 -41.79 10.74 -3.60
C SER A 6 -40.37 11.23 -3.35
N PRO A 7 -39.48 10.47 -2.70
CA PRO A 7 -38.10 10.87 -2.41
C PRO A 7 -37.23 11.16 -3.65
N THR A 8 -37.78 11.05 -4.86
CA THR A 8 -37.10 11.26 -6.15
C THR A 8 -37.23 12.69 -6.70
N ASP A 9 -38.06 13.55 -6.09
CA ASP A 9 -38.20 14.94 -6.53
C ASP A 9 -36.94 15.74 -6.17
N GLY A 10 -36.16 16.12 -7.19
CA GLY A 10 -34.97 16.98 -7.07
C GLY A 10 -33.62 16.30 -7.34
N PHE A 11 -33.59 15.05 -7.82
CA PHE A 11 -32.39 14.39 -8.32
C PHE A 11 -32.37 14.28 -9.84
N ASP A 12 -31.21 14.54 -10.44
CA ASP A 12 -30.99 14.39 -11.89
C ASP A 12 -30.76 12.94 -12.30
N HIS A 13 -30.23 12.13 -11.36
CA HIS A 13 -30.02 10.70 -11.50
C HIS A 13 -30.25 10.02 -10.15
N THR A 14 -30.70 8.77 -10.14
CA THR A 14 -30.94 8.02 -8.90
C THR A 14 -30.48 6.57 -9.06
N VAL A 15 -29.71 6.11 -8.09
CA VAL A 15 -29.23 4.72 -7.98
C VAL A 15 -29.58 4.14 -6.62
N ASP A 16 -29.30 2.87 -6.39
CA ASP A 16 -29.39 2.31 -5.04
C ASP A 16 -28.13 2.62 -4.25
N LEU A 17 -26.96 2.41 -4.84
CA LEU A 17 -25.67 2.57 -4.20
C LEU A 17 -24.77 3.49 -5.03
N LEU A 18 -24.33 4.60 -4.42
CA LEU A 18 -23.36 5.51 -5.02
C LEU A 18 -21.98 5.29 -4.39
N VAL A 19 -20.98 4.95 -5.20
CA VAL A 19 -19.61 4.73 -4.75
C VAL A 19 -18.71 5.86 -5.24
N ILE A 20 -18.03 6.56 -4.32
CA ILE A 20 -17.15 7.69 -4.60
C ILE A 20 -15.69 7.22 -4.58
N GLY A 21 -15.10 7.05 -5.75
CA GLY A 21 -13.72 6.62 -5.96
C GLY A 21 -13.59 5.22 -6.55
N SER A 22 -12.64 5.07 -7.47
CA SER A 22 -12.39 3.86 -8.27
C SER A 22 -11.15 3.07 -7.84
N GLY A 23 -10.73 3.22 -6.57
CA GLY A 23 -9.70 2.36 -5.97
C GLY A 23 -10.17 0.93 -5.72
N GLY A 24 -9.30 0.08 -5.19
CA GLY A 24 -9.64 -1.33 -4.89
C GLY A 24 -10.88 -1.49 -4.02
N GLY A 25 -11.02 -0.68 -2.96
CA GLY A 25 -12.19 -0.70 -2.08
C GLY A 25 -13.48 -0.30 -2.79
N GLY A 26 -13.46 0.79 -3.58
CA GLY A 26 -14.64 1.28 -4.30
C GLY A 26 -15.11 0.31 -5.38
N MET A 27 -14.20 -0.22 -6.21
CA MET A 27 -14.56 -1.18 -7.23
C MET A 27 -15.05 -2.52 -6.64
N THR A 28 -14.50 -2.95 -5.50
CA THR A 28 -15.00 -4.13 -4.78
C THR A 28 -16.39 -3.88 -4.19
N ALA A 29 -16.63 -2.70 -3.62
CA ALA A 29 -17.94 -2.31 -3.12
C ALA A 29 -18.99 -2.31 -4.22
N ALA A 30 -18.64 -1.79 -5.41
CA ALA A 30 -19.55 -1.76 -6.54
C ALA A 30 -19.92 -3.17 -7.03
N LEU A 31 -18.94 -4.09 -7.14
CA LEU A 31 -19.20 -5.49 -7.48
C LEU A 31 -20.10 -6.18 -6.43
N ALA A 32 -19.87 -5.90 -5.14
CA ALA A 32 -20.67 -6.48 -4.07
C ALA A 32 -22.10 -5.92 -4.04
N GLY A 33 -22.27 -4.63 -4.31
CA GLY A 33 -23.57 -3.97 -4.40
C GLY A 33 -24.42 -4.56 -5.53
N ASP A 34 -23.87 -4.61 -6.73
CA ASP A 34 -24.50 -5.17 -7.92
C ASP A 34 -24.89 -6.64 -7.71
N ALA A 35 -23.97 -7.46 -7.19
CA ALA A 35 -24.25 -8.87 -6.89
C ALA A 35 -25.32 -9.06 -5.80
N SER A 36 -25.58 -8.02 -4.99
CA SER A 36 -26.67 -7.98 -4.00
C SER A 36 -27.98 -7.42 -4.59
N GLY A 37 -28.02 -7.14 -5.90
CA GLY A 37 -29.21 -6.65 -6.61
C GLY A 37 -29.40 -5.14 -6.55
N LEU A 38 -28.37 -4.37 -6.17
CA LEU A 38 -28.43 -2.91 -6.14
C LEU A 38 -28.02 -2.30 -7.48
N ASP A 39 -28.80 -1.33 -7.95
CA ASP A 39 -28.36 -0.42 -9.02
C ASP A 39 -27.20 0.44 -8.49
N THR A 40 -26.00 0.20 -9.04
CA THR A 40 -24.76 0.74 -8.48
C THR A 40 -24.02 1.61 -9.49
N LEU A 41 -23.58 2.80 -9.06
CA LEU A 41 -22.77 3.72 -9.84
C LEU A 41 -21.46 4.00 -9.12
N VAL A 42 -20.35 3.94 -9.85
CA VAL A 42 -19.05 4.43 -9.37
C VAL A 42 -18.73 5.76 -10.04
N VAL A 43 -18.32 6.77 -9.24
CA VAL A 43 -17.81 8.05 -9.76
C VAL A 43 -16.37 8.25 -9.32
N GLU A 44 -15.55 8.76 -10.25
CA GLU A 44 -14.12 9.03 -10.05
C GLU A 44 -13.80 10.44 -10.54
N LYS A 45 -13.14 11.25 -9.67
CA LYS A 45 -12.80 12.63 -10.01
C LYS A 45 -11.72 12.75 -11.07
N SER A 46 -10.81 11.78 -11.11
CA SER A 46 -9.68 11.74 -12.05
C SER A 46 -10.12 11.27 -13.45
N PRO A 47 -9.41 11.67 -14.51
CA PRO A 47 -9.55 11.04 -15.84
C PRO A 47 -9.04 9.59 -15.84
N GLN A 48 -8.43 9.12 -14.77
CA GLN A 48 -7.85 7.79 -14.65
C GLN A 48 -8.43 7.05 -13.45
N PHE A 49 -8.78 5.77 -13.64
CA PHE A 49 -9.26 4.90 -12.59
C PHE A 49 -8.12 4.11 -11.92
N GLY A 50 -8.41 3.55 -10.76
CA GLY A 50 -7.53 2.63 -10.02
C GLY A 50 -6.93 3.20 -8.73
N GLY A 51 -6.92 4.54 -8.58
CA GLY A 51 -6.43 5.19 -7.34
C GLY A 51 -5.04 4.71 -6.91
N SER A 52 -4.70 4.87 -5.64
CA SER A 52 -3.41 4.39 -5.08
C SER A 52 -3.24 2.87 -5.23
N THR A 53 -4.32 2.10 -5.40
CA THR A 53 -4.26 0.66 -5.71
C THR A 53 -3.47 0.38 -6.98
N ALA A 54 -3.68 1.16 -8.06
CA ALA A 54 -2.94 0.99 -9.31
C ALA A 54 -1.45 1.35 -9.20
N LEU A 55 -1.07 2.23 -8.26
CA LEU A 55 0.31 2.65 -8.00
C LEU A 55 1.07 1.67 -7.10
N SER A 56 0.36 0.80 -6.38
CA SER A 56 0.87 -0.04 -5.31
C SER A 56 1.64 -1.27 -5.78
N GLY A 57 2.30 -1.95 -4.85
CA GLY A 57 2.88 -3.29 -5.04
C GLY A 57 1.85 -4.40 -5.26
N GLY A 58 0.55 -4.12 -5.19
CA GLY A 58 -0.54 -5.04 -5.51
C GLY A 58 -0.71 -6.21 -4.55
N GLY A 59 -0.02 -6.20 -3.42
CA GLY A 59 -0.25 -7.16 -2.34
C GLY A 59 -1.61 -6.91 -1.67
N ILE A 60 -2.29 -7.97 -1.30
CA ILE A 60 -3.56 -7.95 -0.58
C ILE A 60 -3.38 -8.85 0.63
N TRP A 61 -3.30 -8.27 1.83
CA TRP A 61 -3.11 -9.07 3.04
C TRP A 61 -4.46 -9.66 3.49
N VAL A 62 -4.63 -10.95 3.28
CA VAL A 62 -5.87 -11.70 3.62
C VAL A 62 -5.49 -13.08 4.14
N PRO A 63 -5.33 -13.24 5.46
CA PRO A 63 -5.15 -14.55 6.09
C PRO A 63 -6.37 -15.46 5.83
N GLY A 64 -6.13 -16.72 5.48
CA GLY A 64 -7.19 -17.67 5.18
C GLY A 64 -7.83 -17.52 3.79
N ALA A 65 -7.22 -16.74 2.90
CA ALA A 65 -7.70 -16.57 1.53
C ALA A 65 -7.85 -17.91 0.76
N PRO A 66 -8.76 -18.00 -0.23
CA PRO A 66 -8.94 -19.20 -1.05
C PRO A 66 -7.63 -19.72 -1.64
N ALA A 67 -6.76 -18.81 -2.10
CA ALA A 67 -5.45 -19.17 -2.65
C ALA A 67 -4.54 -19.87 -1.63
N GLN A 68 -4.59 -19.50 -0.35
CA GLN A 68 -3.85 -20.19 0.73
C GLN A 68 -4.47 -21.55 1.03
N ARG A 69 -5.80 -21.63 1.11
CA ARG A 69 -6.51 -22.90 1.36
C ARG A 69 -6.22 -23.93 0.27
N ARG A 70 -6.13 -23.52 -1.01
CA ARG A 70 -5.74 -24.40 -2.13
C ARG A 70 -4.34 -25.00 -1.98
N GLU A 71 -3.44 -24.27 -1.33
CA GLU A 71 -2.06 -24.73 -1.03
C GLU A 71 -1.94 -25.43 0.34
N GLY A 72 -3.07 -25.70 1.01
CA GLY A 72 -3.11 -26.38 2.31
C GLY A 72 -2.75 -25.52 3.52
N HIS A 73 -2.63 -24.20 3.37
CA HIS A 73 -2.37 -23.27 4.46
C HIS A 73 -3.66 -22.61 4.95
N VAL A 74 -4.07 -22.95 6.16
CA VAL A 74 -5.32 -22.47 6.77
C VAL A 74 -5.01 -21.87 8.14
N PRO A 75 -4.69 -20.56 8.24
CA PRO A 75 -4.49 -19.91 9.52
C PRO A 75 -5.79 -19.91 10.33
N SER A 76 -5.66 -20.02 11.65
CA SER A 76 -6.80 -19.93 12.57
C SER A 76 -7.36 -18.51 12.59
N PRO A 77 -8.67 -18.29 12.38
CA PRO A 77 -9.26 -16.94 12.50
C PRO A 77 -9.01 -16.30 13.88
N ASP A 78 -9.08 -17.06 14.96
CA ASP A 78 -8.78 -16.56 16.30
C ASP A 78 -7.31 -16.19 16.46
N GLY A 79 -6.39 -16.98 15.90
CA GLY A 79 -4.98 -16.61 15.87
C GLY A 79 -4.71 -15.31 15.12
N VAL A 80 -5.34 -15.13 13.95
CA VAL A 80 -5.24 -13.88 13.19
C VAL A 80 -5.83 -12.70 13.95
N PHE A 81 -6.95 -12.90 14.64
CA PHE A 81 -7.56 -11.87 15.49
C PHE A 81 -6.61 -11.44 16.62
N GLU A 82 -6.01 -12.40 17.34
CA GLU A 82 -5.04 -12.12 18.41
C GLU A 82 -3.80 -11.39 17.87
N TYR A 83 -3.32 -11.78 16.69
CA TYR A 83 -2.23 -11.09 16.02
C TYR A 83 -2.56 -9.62 15.76
N LEU A 84 -3.73 -9.34 15.15
CA LEU A 84 -4.18 -7.98 14.89
C LEU A 84 -4.39 -7.18 16.18
N LYS A 85 -4.96 -7.79 17.21
CA LYS A 85 -5.18 -7.16 18.51
C LYS A 85 -3.86 -6.71 19.15
N GLN A 86 -2.82 -7.53 19.06
CA GLN A 86 -1.50 -7.21 19.58
C GLN A 86 -0.86 -6.03 18.80
N ILE A 87 -0.83 -6.10 17.48
CA ILE A 87 -0.15 -5.07 16.67
C ILE A 87 -0.90 -3.73 16.68
N THR A 88 -2.22 -3.72 16.89
CA THR A 88 -3.00 -2.47 16.97
C THR A 88 -2.98 -1.85 18.37
N GLY A 89 -2.53 -2.59 19.39
CA GLY A 89 -2.40 -2.08 20.75
C GLY A 89 -3.71 -1.56 21.37
N GLY A 90 -4.87 -2.06 20.91
CA GLY A 90 -6.19 -1.64 21.40
C GLY A 90 -6.72 -0.33 20.79
N LEU A 91 -6.06 0.24 19.80
CA LEU A 91 -6.52 1.46 19.09
C LEU A 91 -7.74 1.19 18.18
N VAL A 92 -7.97 -0.06 17.83
CA VAL A 92 -9.08 -0.48 16.96
C VAL A 92 -10.01 -1.39 17.74
N SER A 93 -11.32 -1.23 17.58
CA SER A 93 -12.31 -2.04 18.29
C SER A 93 -12.22 -3.52 17.90
N ASP A 94 -12.43 -4.39 18.87
CA ASP A 94 -12.46 -5.85 18.66
C ASP A 94 -13.49 -6.25 17.58
N ALA A 95 -14.62 -5.53 17.50
CA ALA A 95 -15.66 -5.75 16.50
C ALA A 95 -15.15 -5.49 15.06
N ARG A 96 -14.42 -4.38 14.82
CA ARG A 96 -13.83 -4.11 13.51
C ARG A 96 -12.73 -5.10 13.14
N LEU A 97 -11.89 -5.50 14.10
CA LEU A 97 -10.85 -6.52 13.87
C LEU A 97 -11.48 -7.86 13.51
N ARG A 98 -12.50 -8.30 14.26
CA ARG A 98 -13.20 -9.57 13.99
C ARG A 98 -13.91 -9.54 12.64
N GLN A 99 -14.61 -8.45 12.33
CA GLN A 99 -15.29 -8.29 11.03
C GLN A 99 -14.30 -8.39 9.87
N TYR A 100 -13.11 -7.79 10.00
CA TYR A 100 -12.06 -7.92 8.98
C TYR A 100 -11.59 -9.36 8.82
N VAL A 101 -11.27 -10.04 9.93
CA VAL A 101 -10.77 -11.43 9.92
C VAL A 101 -11.76 -12.38 9.26
N ASP A 102 -13.03 -12.23 9.60
CA ASP A 102 -14.10 -13.13 9.12
C ASP A 102 -14.46 -12.82 7.64
N SER A 103 -14.58 -11.55 7.27
CA SER A 103 -15.04 -11.15 5.95
C SER A 103 -13.95 -11.10 4.86
N ALA A 104 -12.67 -10.99 5.21
CA ALA A 104 -11.63 -10.86 4.20
C ALA A 104 -11.49 -12.10 3.31
N PRO A 105 -11.51 -13.35 3.83
CA PRO A 105 -11.55 -14.55 2.99
C PRO A 105 -12.83 -14.67 2.17
N GLU A 106 -13.98 -14.29 2.74
CA GLU A 106 -15.27 -14.31 2.04
C GLU A 106 -15.30 -13.35 0.85
N MET A 107 -14.76 -12.14 1.04
CA MET A 107 -14.61 -11.15 -0.03
C MET A 107 -13.79 -11.70 -1.20
N MET A 108 -12.71 -12.43 -0.92
CA MET A 108 -11.91 -13.04 -1.98
C MET A 108 -12.64 -14.18 -2.69
N ASP A 109 -13.32 -15.06 -1.94
CA ASP A 109 -14.18 -16.11 -2.50
C ASP A 109 -15.29 -15.51 -3.37
N PHE A 110 -15.89 -14.41 -2.91
CA PHE A 110 -16.89 -13.66 -3.66
C PHE A 110 -16.33 -13.15 -4.99
N LEU A 111 -15.20 -12.47 -5.00
CA LEU A 111 -14.60 -11.92 -6.20
C LEU A 111 -14.23 -13.00 -7.22
N GLU A 112 -13.63 -14.12 -6.79
CA GLU A 112 -13.30 -15.26 -7.67
C GLU A 112 -14.55 -15.87 -8.32
N ARG A 113 -15.69 -15.87 -7.61
CA ARG A 113 -16.96 -16.39 -8.16
C ARG A 113 -17.69 -15.40 -9.07
N THR A 114 -17.53 -14.10 -8.80
CA THR A 114 -18.29 -13.06 -9.52
C THR A 114 -17.72 -12.80 -10.90
N SER A 115 -16.41 -12.96 -11.11
CA SER A 115 -15.77 -12.62 -12.38
C SER A 115 -14.57 -13.51 -12.70
N ASN A 116 -14.50 -13.99 -13.94
CA ASN A 116 -13.33 -14.72 -14.45
C ASN A 116 -12.05 -13.88 -14.51
N TRP A 117 -12.15 -12.56 -14.36
CA TRP A 117 -10.99 -11.69 -14.28
C TRP A 117 -10.32 -11.73 -12.91
N MET A 118 -11.04 -12.12 -11.85
CA MET A 118 -10.55 -12.14 -10.47
C MET A 118 -9.95 -13.51 -10.15
N GLU A 119 -8.66 -13.61 -10.35
CA GLU A 119 -7.83 -14.76 -10.01
C GLU A 119 -6.78 -14.34 -8.99
N PHE A 120 -6.66 -15.08 -7.90
CA PHE A 120 -5.72 -14.79 -6.82
C PHE A 120 -4.67 -15.88 -6.66
N VAL A 121 -3.45 -15.47 -6.40
CA VAL A 121 -2.31 -16.36 -6.16
C VAL A 121 -1.65 -16.03 -4.83
N TRP A 122 -1.37 -17.06 -4.04
CA TRP A 122 -0.62 -16.91 -2.81
C TRP A 122 0.89 -16.86 -3.10
N LYS A 123 1.62 -16.10 -2.28
CA LYS A 123 3.07 -15.96 -2.33
C LYS A 123 3.69 -16.45 -1.02
N PRO A 124 3.90 -17.77 -0.84
CA PRO A 124 4.45 -18.32 0.38
C PRO A 124 5.88 -17.83 0.64
N GLY A 125 6.19 -17.62 1.92
CA GLY A 125 7.52 -17.22 2.39
C GLY A 125 7.76 -15.71 2.43
N TYR A 126 6.81 -14.88 1.97
CA TYR A 126 6.81 -13.46 2.30
C TYR A 126 6.07 -13.29 3.63
N ALA A 127 6.82 -13.39 4.72
CA ALA A 127 6.30 -13.41 6.08
C ALA A 127 5.38 -12.20 6.38
N ASP A 128 4.45 -12.37 7.28
CA ASP A 128 3.79 -11.25 7.94
C ASP A 128 4.85 -10.40 8.64
N TYR A 129 4.54 -9.15 8.96
CA TYR A 129 5.60 -8.23 9.40
C TYR A 129 6.09 -8.51 10.82
N TYR A 130 5.28 -9.18 11.63
CA TYR A 130 5.64 -9.62 12.99
C TYR A 130 5.37 -11.12 13.13
N PRO A 131 6.08 -11.98 12.38
CA PRO A 131 5.79 -13.41 12.32
C PRO A 131 6.08 -14.14 13.63
N GLU A 132 6.80 -13.51 14.56
CA GLU A 132 7.13 -14.01 15.90
C GLU A 132 5.96 -13.88 16.89
N LEU A 133 5.03 -12.95 16.61
CA LEU A 133 3.87 -12.74 17.47
C LEU A 133 2.86 -13.89 17.32
N PRO A 134 2.13 -14.26 18.40
CA PRO A 134 1.04 -15.22 18.32
C PRO A 134 0.07 -14.90 17.17
N GLY A 135 -0.15 -15.88 16.29
CA GLY A 135 -0.99 -15.75 15.11
C GLY A 135 -0.31 -15.13 13.89
N GLY A 136 0.91 -14.60 14.02
CA GLY A 136 1.74 -14.19 12.88
C GLY A 136 2.24 -15.38 12.07
N SER A 137 2.52 -15.19 10.78
CA SER A 137 2.89 -16.26 9.86
C SER A 137 4.22 -16.00 9.16
N ALA A 138 5.19 -16.90 9.36
CA ALA A 138 6.44 -16.89 8.60
C ALA A 138 6.23 -17.24 7.11
N LEU A 139 5.13 -17.90 6.75
CA LEU A 139 4.75 -18.14 5.36
C LEU A 139 4.02 -16.93 4.76
N GLY A 140 3.47 -16.06 5.60
CA GLY A 140 2.80 -14.82 5.26
C GLY A 140 1.40 -14.99 4.67
N SER A 141 0.66 -13.91 4.68
CA SER A 141 -0.75 -13.88 4.27
C SER A 141 -0.99 -12.95 3.07
N THR A 142 0.08 -12.58 2.35
CA THR A 142 0.00 -11.71 1.19
C THR A 142 -0.47 -12.46 -0.04
N ILE A 143 -1.59 -12.03 -0.60
CA ILE A 143 -2.18 -12.52 -1.84
C ILE A 143 -1.88 -11.54 -2.97
N ASN A 144 -1.75 -12.04 -4.19
CA ASN A 144 -1.48 -11.24 -5.38
C ASN A 144 -2.41 -11.68 -6.52
N VAL A 145 -2.46 -10.86 -7.56
CA VAL A 145 -3.10 -11.22 -8.83
C VAL A 145 -2.03 -11.54 -9.89
N PRO A 146 -2.29 -12.47 -10.84
CA PRO A 146 -1.41 -12.69 -11.98
C PRO A 146 -1.29 -11.44 -12.86
N ALA A 147 -0.20 -11.33 -13.63
CA ALA A 147 -0.07 -10.28 -14.64
C ALA A 147 -1.18 -10.40 -15.70
N ILE A 148 -1.59 -9.25 -16.25
CA ILE A 148 -2.64 -9.14 -17.26
C ILE A 148 -2.15 -8.36 -18.48
N ASP A 149 -2.69 -8.67 -19.65
CA ASP A 149 -2.49 -7.87 -20.85
C ASP A 149 -3.50 -6.72 -20.86
N LEU A 150 -3.02 -5.50 -20.75
CA LEU A 150 -3.84 -4.29 -20.69
C LEU A 150 -4.68 -4.05 -21.95
N ARG A 151 -4.31 -4.65 -23.10
CA ARG A 151 -5.15 -4.63 -24.32
C ARG A 151 -6.56 -5.18 -24.08
N LYS A 152 -6.77 -5.97 -23.02
CA LYS A 152 -8.09 -6.46 -22.60
C LYS A 152 -9.03 -5.33 -22.17
N LEU A 153 -8.51 -4.19 -21.71
CA LEU A 153 -9.30 -3.01 -21.37
C LEU A 153 -9.84 -2.29 -22.61
N GLY A 154 -9.26 -2.53 -23.81
CA GLY A 154 -9.62 -1.81 -25.03
C GLY A 154 -9.23 -0.33 -24.91
N ASP A 155 -10.13 0.56 -25.33
CA ASP A 155 -9.89 2.01 -25.31
C ASP A 155 -9.69 2.59 -23.90
N GLU A 156 -10.13 1.88 -22.87
CA GLU A 156 -9.99 2.28 -21.47
C GLU A 156 -8.58 2.05 -20.90
N GLU A 157 -7.68 1.39 -21.64
CA GLU A 157 -6.29 1.21 -21.19
C GLU A 157 -5.62 2.54 -20.81
N ARG A 158 -5.86 3.60 -21.59
CA ARG A 158 -5.33 4.95 -21.35
C ARG A 158 -5.86 5.60 -20.06
N ASN A 159 -6.98 5.11 -19.56
CA ASN A 159 -7.63 5.61 -18.36
C ASN A 159 -7.20 4.84 -17.11
N LEU A 160 -6.32 3.84 -17.20
CA LEU A 160 -5.72 3.20 -16.04
C LEU A 160 -4.60 4.10 -15.48
N LEU A 161 -4.67 4.39 -14.18
CA LEU A 161 -3.64 5.19 -13.51
C LEU A 161 -2.28 4.48 -13.59
N THR A 162 -1.27 5.22 -13.99
CA THR A 162 0.06 4.68 -14.27
C THR A 162 1.07 5.34 -13.34
N PRO A 163 1.95 4.57 -12.66
CA PRO A 163 3.00 5.13 -11.81
C PRO A 163 3.90 6.11 -12.55
N LEU A 164 4.25 7.24 -11.92
CA LEU A 164 5.16 8.24 -12.48
C LEU A 164 6.56 7.65 -12.76
N ALA A 165 7.03 6.74 -11.92
CA ALA A 165 8.27 5.99 -12.13
C ALA A 165 7.97 4.68 -12.88
N LEU A 166 7.65 4.79 -14.15
CA LEU A 166 7.41 3.63 -14.99
C LEU A 166 8.64 2.76 -15.11
N ALA A 167 8.47 1.47 -14.79
CA ALA A 167 9.35 0.47 -15.36
C ALA A 167 9.29 0.58 -16.89
N PRO A 168 10.42 0.51 -17.60
CA PRO A 168 10.44 0.55 -19.07
C PRO A 168 9.46 -0.46 -19.66
N LYS A 169 8.88 -0.13 -20.83
CA LYS A 169 7.91 -1.01 -21.51
C LYS A 169 8.41 -2.46 -21.57
N GLY A 170 7.57 -3.39 -21.13
CA GLY A 170 7.87 -4.81 -21.09
C GLY A 170 8.58 -5.28 -19.80
N ILE A 171 8.93 -4.38 -18.88
CA ILE A 171 9.41 -4.79 -17.56
C ILE A 171 8.20 -4.91 -16.63
N TRP A 172 7.94 -6.14 -16.23
CA TRP A 172 6.99 -6.47 -15.20
C TRP A 172 7.48 -7.69 -14.42
N PHE A 173 7.18 -7.75 -13.14
CA PHE A 173 7.59 -8.82 -12.27
C PHE A 173 6.40 -9.69 -11.88
N ALA A 174 6.52 -11.00 -12.12
CA ALA A 174 5.64 -11.91 -11.40
C ALA A 174 6.01 -11.86 -9.90
N PRO A 175 5.08 -12.10 -8.99
CA PRO A 175 5.34 -12.01 -7.54
C PRO A 175 6.59 -12.77 -7.08
N LYS A 176 6.87 -13.95 -7.65
CA LYS A 176 8.06 -14.77 -7.37
C LYS A 176 9.37 -14.25 -7.98
N ASP A 177 9.30 -13.42 -9.02
CA ASP A 177 10.48 -12.95 -9.75
C ASP A 177 11.17 -11.78 -9.02
N LEU A 178 10.43 -10.98 -8.23
CA LEU A 178 10.96 -9.77 -7.59
C LEU A 178 12.08 -10.08 -6.59
N ARG A 179 11.86 -11.01 -5.67
CA ARG A 179 12.90 -11.46 -4.72
C ARG A 179 14.15 -11.96 -5.45
N LEU A 180 13.96 -12.79 -6.47
CA LEU A 180 15.06 -13.36 -7.27
C LEU A 180 15.81 -12.28 -8.06
N PHE A 181 15.14 -11.20 -8.46
CA PHE A 181 15.79 -10.07 -9.12
C PHE A 181 16.79 -9.37 -8.20
N TYR A 182 16.46 -9.18 -6.91
CA TYR A 182 17.41 -8.64 -5.94
C TYR A 182 18.61 -9.58 -5.69
N GLN A 183 18.46 -10.86 -5.99
CA GLN A 183 19.49 -11.90 -5.85
C GLN A 183 20.19 -12.26 -7.16
N ILE A 184 20.22 -11.34 -8.13
CA ILE A 184 20.74 -11.57 -9.49
C ILE A 184 22.20 -12.07 -9.54
N ARG A 185 23.00 -11.71 -8.53
CA ARG A 185 24.40 -12.12 -8.42
C ARG A 185 24.63 -13.33 -7.50
N GLN A 186 23.69 -13.60 -6.60
CA GLN A 186 23.81 -14.63 -5.57
C GLN A 186 23.48 -16.02 -6.08
N ASN A 187 22.55 -16.12 -7.05
CA ASN A 187 22.15 -17.42 -7.55
C ASN A 187 21.81 -17.41 -9.05
N TRP A 188 21.81 -18.60 -9.67
CA TRP A 188 21.50 -18.75 -11.10
C TRP A 188 20.03 -18.44 -11.44
N ARG A 189 19.12 -18.63 -10.49
CA ARG A 189 17.68 -18.30 -10.67
C ARG A 189 17.47 -16.80 -10.86
N GLY A 190 18.24 -15.96 -10.12
CA GLY A 190 18.26 -14.52 -10.33
C GLY A 190 18.73 -14.14 -11.74
N LYS A 191 19.77 -14.81 -12.27
CA LYS A 191 20.22 -14.62 -13.66
C LYS A 191 19.14 -15.02 -14.66
N ALA A 192 18.40 -16.11 -14.40
CA ALA A 192 17.29 -16.53 -15.24
C ALA A 192 16.15 -15.49 -15.27
N VAL A 193 15.89 -14.80 -14.15
CA VAL A 193 14.93 -13.67 -14.11
C VAL A 193 15.38 -12.54 -15.02
N LEU A 194 16.67 -12.19 -15.04
CA LEU A 194 17.20 -11.18 -15.96
C LEU A 194 16.94 -11.55 -17.43
N LEU A 195 17.20 -12.80 -17.81
CA LEU A 195 16.93 -13.29 -19.16
C LEU A 195 15.44 -13.24 -19.50
N LYS A 196 14.57 -13.58 -18.54
CA LYS A 196 13.11 -13.41 -18.71
C LYS A 196 12.72 -11.96 -18.94
N LEU A 197 13.31 -11.02 -18.20
CA LEU A 197 13.03 -9.59 -18.37
C LEU A 197 13.47 -9.10 -19.75
N ILE A 198 14.66 -9.50 -20.22
CA ILE A 198 15.13 -9.18 -21.56
C ILE A 198 14.18 -9.74 -22.62
N TRP A 199 13.73 -10.99 -22.47
CA TRP A 199 12.75 -11.60 -23.36
C TRP A 199 11.39 -10.88 -23.34
N ARG A 200 10.91 -10.48 -22.17
CA ARG A 200 9.66 -9.70 -22.01
C ARG A 200 9.77 -8.35 -22.72
N MET A 201 10.89 -7.65 -22.58
CA MET A 201 11.15 -6.39 -23.29
C MET A 201 11.18 -6.58 -24.80
N PHE A 202 11.83 -7.63 -25.28
CA PHE A 202 11.84 -7.96 -26.70
C PHE A 202 10.41 -8.22 -27.21
N ARG A 203 9.63 -9.04 -26.50
CA ARG A 203 8.23 -9.31 -26.86
C ARG A 203 7.38 -8.04 -26.88
N ALA A 204 7.52 -7.19 -25.87
CA ALA A 204 6.79 -5.93 -25.81
C ALA A 204 7.10 -5.00 -26.99
N ARG A 205 8.37 -5.01 -27.45
CA ARG A 205 8.80 -4.20 -28.59
C ARG A 205 8.37 -4.78 -29.95
N VAL A 206 8.41 -6.10 -30.10
CA VAL A 206 8.15 -6.78 -31.38
C VAL A 206 6.67 -7.11 -31.56
N PHE A 207 6.01 -7.61 -30.52
CA PHE A 207 4.62 -8.07 -30.56
C PHE A 207 3.62 -7.09 -29.93
N GLY A 208 4.10 -5.95 -29.40
CA GLY A 208 3.25 -4.94 -28.79
C GLY A 208 2.59 -5.39 -27.48
N ASP A 209 3.18 -6.36 -26.77
CA ASP A 209 2.64 -6.84 -25.48
C ASP A 209 2.59 -5.68 -24.48
N ARG A 210 1.43 -5.49 -23.83
CA ARG A 210 1.16 -4.44 -22.84
C ARG A 210 0.84 -5.05 -21.48
N MET A 211 1.75 -5.89 -21.01
CA MET A 211 1.56 -6.60 -19.76
C MET A 211 1.73 -5.67 -18.55
N ALA A 212 0.78 -5.73 -17.63
CA ALA A 212 0.85 -5.13 -16.31
C ALA A 212 0.84 -6.20 -15.21
N ALA A 213 1.45 -5.89 -14.09
CA ALA A 213 1.49 -6.73 -12.88
C ALA A 213 1.19 -5.88 -11.66
N ILE A 214 1.25 -6.49 -10.47
CA ILE A 214 1.07 -5.82 -9.18
C ILE A 214 -0.22 -4.97 -9.13
N GLY A 215 -0.19 -3.75 -8.59
CA GLY A 215 -1.37 -2.90 -8.41
C GLY A 215 -2.09 -2.55 -9.71
N GLN A 216 -1.36 -2.31 -10.81
CA GLN A 216 -1.99 -2.08 -12.11
C GLN A 216 -2.80 -3.30 -12.60
N SER A 217 -2.28 -4.51 -12.38
CA SER A 217 -3.02 -5.73 -12.73
C SER A 217 -4.29 -5.86 -11.90
N LEU A 218 -4.23 -5.56 -10.60
CA LEU A 218 -5.40 -5.60 -9.73
C LEU A 218 -6.46 -4.59 -10.17
N ALA A 219 -6.08 -3.34 -10.40
CA ALA A 219 -7.00 -2.30 -10.84
C ALA A 219 -7.63 -2.61 -12.22
N ALA A 220 -6.82 -3.10 -13.16
CA ALA A 220 -7.30 -3.52 -14.48
C ALA A 220 -8.30 -4.68 -14.39
N ARG A 221 -8.05 -5.69 -13.55
CA ARG A 221 -8.92 -6.84 -13.34
C ARG A 221 -10.25 -6.43 -12.69
N LEU A 222 -10.20 -5.58 -11.67
CA LEU A 222 -11.41 -5.03 -11.05
C LEU A 222 -12.24 -4.23 -12.06
N ARG A 223 -11.59 -3.38 -12.90
CA ARG A 223 -12.31 -2.66 -13.96
C ARG A 223 -12.95 -3.59 -14.99
N LEU A 224 -12.25 -4.65 -15.40
CA LEU A 224 -12.80 -5.65 -16.31
C LEU A 224 -13.97 -6.40 -15.68
N ALA A 225 -13.91 -6.69 -14.38
CA ALA A 225 -15.05 -7.29 -13.67
C ALA A 225 -16.27 -6.35 -13.62
N LEU A 226 -16.08 -5.04 -13.37
CA LEU A 226 -17.16 -4.05 -13.46
C LEU A 226 -17.78 -4.03 -14.87
N LYS A 227 -16.94 -4.08 -15.93
CA LYS A 227 -17.43 -4.12 -17.32
C LYS A 227 -18.22 -5.39 -17.62
N GLU A 228 -17.77 -6.54 -17.12
CA GLU A 228 -18.44 -7.83 -17.27
C GLU A 228 -19.84 -7.83 -16.65
N GLN A 229 -20.00 -7.15 -15.50
CA GLN A 229 -21.28 -7.00 -14.81
C GLN A 229 -22.11 -5.80 -15.31
N GLY A 230 -21.59 -4.97 -16.21
CA GLY A 230 -22.30 -3.81 -16.71
C GLY A 230 -22.35 -2.62 -15.75
N ILE A 231 -21.54 -2.61 -14.69
CA ILE A 231 -21.52 -1.55 -13.68
C ILE A 231 -20.87 -0.28 -14.25
N PRO A 232 -21.58 0.87 -14.28
CA PRO A 232 -21.05 2.11 -14.81
C PRO A 232 -19.96 2.70 -13.91
N LEU A 233 -18.91 3.21 -14.55
CA LEU A 233 -17.86 4.03 -13.93
C LEU A 233 -17.78 5.36 -14.68
N TRP A 234 -18.05 6.46 -13.98
CA TRP A 234 -17.93 7.81 -14.52
C TRP A 234 -16.60 8.42 -14.08
N LEU A 235 -15.73 8.67 -15.05
CA LEU A 235 -14.48 9.41 -14.85
C LEU A 235 -14.73 10.92 -14.98
N ASN A 236 -13.76 11.76 -14.55
CA ASN A 236 -13.89 13.22 -14.52
C ASN A 236 -15.17 13.67 -13.80
N SER A 237 -15.52 13.00 -12.74
CA SER A 237 -16.78 13.18 -12.03
C SER A 237 -16.53 13.37 -10.52
N PRO A 238 -15.91 14.50 -10.10
CA PRO A 238 -15.64 14.77 -8.70
C PRO A 238 -16.96 14.96 -7.92
N MET A 239 -17.05 14.32 -6.75
CA MET A 239 -18.07 14.65 -5.75
C MET A 239 -17.69 15.97 -5.09
N THR A 240 -18.62 16.90 -5.01
CA THR A 240 -18.44 18.23 -4.41
C THR A 240 -19.14 18.35 -3.05
N GLU A 241 -20.25 17.64 -2.86
CA GLU A 241 -21.07 17.73 -1.65
C GLU A 241 -21.87 16.44 -1.44
N LEU A 242 -22.12 16.08 -0.16
CA LEU A 242 -23.11 15.07 0.23
C LEU A 242 -24.48 15.73 0.41
N ILE A 243 -25.53 15.07 -0.02
CA ILE A 243 -26.90 15.53 0.12
C ILE A 243 -27.53 14.82 1.31
N THR A 244 -28.09 15.59 2.24
CA THR A 244 -28.77 15.07 3.44
C THR A 244 -30.27 15.34 3.40
N ALA A 245 -31.04 14.44 3.98
CA ALA A 245 -32.44 14.66 4.31
C ALA A 245 -32.58 15.52 5.59
N ASP A 246 -33.80 15.91 5.92
CA ASP A 246 -34.11 16.76 7.10
C ASP A 246 -33.72 16.09 8.43
N ASP A 247 -33.68 14.79 8.50
CA ASP A 247 -33.24 14.00 9.67
C ASP A 247 -31.71 13.81 9.74
N GLY A 248 -30.98 14.36 8.76
CA GLY A 248 -29.52 14.28 8.68
C GLY A 248 -28.99 12.98 8.05
N ALA A 249 -29.85 12.10 7.52
CA ALA A 249 -29.43 10.95 6.76
C ALA A 249 -28.85 11.37 5.40
N VAL A 250 -27.75 10.72 4.97
CA VAL A 250 -27.18 10.96 3.64
C VAL A 250 -27.99 10.18 2.60
N ILE A 251 -28.57 10.92 1.64
CA ILE A 251 -29.46 10.39 0.60
C ILE A 251 -28.89 10.53 -0.81
N GLY A 252 -27.67 11.03 -0.96
CA GLY A 252 -27.02 11.21 -2.27
C GLY A 252 -25.81 12.13 -2.21
N ALA A 253 -25.38 12.56 -3.38
CA ALA A 253 -24.27 13.50 -3.53
C ALA A 253 -24.47 14.40 -4.76
N VAL A 254 -23.81 15.57 -4.73
CA VAL A 254 -23.61 16.40 -5.90
C VAL A 254 -22.28 15.97 -6.57
N VAL A 255 -22.35 15.63 -7.83
CA VAL A 255 -21.21 15.23 -8.65
C VAL A 255 -21.11 16.16 -9.83
N GLU A 256 -19.95 16.73 -10.07
CA GLU A 256 -19.71 17.52 -11.28
C GLU A 256 -19.45 16.58 -12.46
N ARG A 257 -20.23 16.67 -13.52
CA ARG A 257 -20.04 15.89 -14.73
C ARG A 257 -20.00 16.80 -15.96
N ASP A 258 -18.92 16.71 -16.70
CA ASP A 258 -18.67 17.57 -17.88
C ASP A 258 -18.84 19.07 -17.56
N GLY A 259 -18.40 19.50 -16.36
CA GLY A 259 -18.50 20.87 -15.87
C GLY A 259 -19.90 21.29 -15.38
N THR A 260 -20.85 20.34 -15.28
CA THR A 260 -22.22 20.61 -14.80
C THR A 260 -22.46 19.86 -13.50
N PRO A 261 -22.88 20.54 -12.40
CA PRO A 261 -23.32 19.89 -11.18
C PRO A 261 -24.55 19.01 -11.43
N MET A 262 -24.48 17.76 -10.99
CA MET A 262 -25.55 16.77 -11.10
C MET A 262 -25.87 16.22 -9.70
N ARG A 263 -27.13 16.25 -9.31
CA ARG A 263 -27.61 15.71 -8.05
C ARG A 263 -27.93 14.23 -8.23
N ILE A 264 -27.17 13.37 -7.57
CA ILE A 264 -27.33 11.91 -7.66
C ILE A 264 -27.94 11.41 -6.34
N GLY A 265 -29.14 10.85 -6.42
CA GLY A 265 -29.80 10.19 -5.28
C GLY A 265 -29.27 8.76 -5.09
N ALA A 266 -29.12 8.34 -3.82
CA ALA A 266 -28.64 7.04 -3.44
C ALA A 266 -29.61 6.41 -2.40
N ARG A 267 -30.50 5.51 -2.84
CA ARG A 267 -31.57 4.96 -2.01
C ARG A 267 -31.08 4.11 -0.84
N ARG A 268 -29.90 3.52 -0.95
CA ARG A 268 -29.28 2.61 0.04
C ARG A 268 -28.04 3.18 0.69
N GLY A 269 -27.51 4.28 0.14
CA GLY A 269 -26.41 5.03 0.73
C GLY A 269 -25.28 5.35 -0.22
N VAL A 270 -24.31 6.10 0.33
CA VAL A 270 -23.10 6.55 -0.33
C VAL A 270 -21.90 5.91 0.34
N ILE A 271 -21.00 5.29 -0.45
CA ILE A 271 -19.73 4.74 0.04
C ILE A 271 -18.59 5.66 -0.39
N LEU A 272 -17.93 6.28 0.58
CA LEU A 272 -16.73 7.07 0.38
C LEU A 272 -15.51 6.15 0.28
N ALA A 273 -14.97 5.98 -0.94
CA ALA A 273 -13.77 5.20 -1.26
C ALA A 273 -12.71 6.08 -1.95
N SER A 274 -12.72 7.39 -1.63
CA SER A 274 -11.98 8.45 -2.32
C SER A 274 -10.49 8.55 -1.95
N GLY A 275 -9.99 7.65 -1.10
CA GLY A 275 -8.63 7.72 -0.58
C GLY A 275 -8.47 8.74 0.56
N GLY A 276 -7.21 8.96 0.96
CA GLY A 276 -6.86 9.88 2.04
C GLY A 276 -6.62 11.32 1.58
N PHE A 277 -5.79 12.04 2.35
CA PHE A 277 -5.38 13.43 2.05
C PHE A 277 -3.88 13.53 1.71
N ASP A 278 -3.38 12.53 0.96
CA ASP A 278 -1.97 12.27 0.66
C ASP A 278 -1.26 13.49 0.08
N HIS A 279 -1.93 14.29 -0.76
CA HIS A 279 -1.38 15.46 -1.46
C HIS A 279 -2.06 16.78 -1.08
N ASP A 280 -2.82 16.83 0.02
CA ASP A 280 -3.27 18.09 0.61
C ASP A 280 -2.22 18.62 1.60
N MET A 281 -1.33 19.46 1.14
CA MET A 281 -0.25 20.02 1.98
C MET A 281 -0.76 20.91 3.13
N ALA A 282 -1.98 21.45 3.05
CA ALA A 282 -2.55 22.21 4.17
C ALA A 282 -2.92 21.26 5.32
N TRP A 283 -3.63 20.17 5.02
CA TRP A 283 -3.96 19.15 6.01
C TRP A 283 -2.73 18.39 6.49
N ARG A 284 -1.78 18.08 5.60
CA ARG A 284 -0.53 17.41 5.99
C ARG A 284 0.27 18.24 6.99
N ARG A 285 0.40 19.55 6.81
CA ARG A 285 1.06 20.44 7.79
C ARG A 285 0.31 20.52 9.12
N GLN A 286 -1.01 20.45 9.08
CA GLN A 286 -1.84 20.48 10.28
C GLN A 286 -1.74 19.20 11.10
N TYR A 287 -1.83 18.04 10.46
CA TYR A 287 -1.94 16.75 11.14
C TYR A 287 -0.63 15.96 11.15
N LEU A 288 0.24 16.17 10.17
CA LEU A 288 1.53 15.49 10.01
C LEU A 288 2.68 16.52 9.98
N PRO A 289 2.85 17.35 11.04
CA PRO A 289 3.78 18.48 11.03
C PRO A 289 5.26 18.10 10.89
N ILE A 290 5.60 16.81 11.07
CA ILE A 290 6.95 16.27 10.84
C ILE A 290 7.37 16.36 9.35
N LEU A 291 6.41 16.50 8.43
CA LEU A 291 6.66 16.55 6.99
C LEU A 291 6.81 17.99 6.50
N GLU A 292 7.98 18.32 6.00
CA GLU A 292 8.24 19.63 5.38
C GLU A 292 7.81 19.70 3.91
N LYS A 293 7.81 18.55 3.22
CA LYS A 293 7.56 18.44 1.77
C LYS A 293 6.56 17.33 1.45
N ASP A 294 6.03 17.39 0.24
CA ASP A 294 5.16 16.35 -0.30
C ASP A 294 6.00 15.17 -0.79
N TRP A 295 6.26 14.23 0.12
CA TRP A 295 7.00 13.00 -0.15
C TRP A 295 6.09 11.77 -0.10
N SER A 296 4.90 11.89 -0.69
CA SER A 296 3.95 10.79 -0.77
C SER A 296 4.09 10.01 -2.09
N PHE A 297 4.00 8.69 -2.00
CA PHE A 297 3.82 7.78 -3.13
C PHE A 297 2.34 7.53 -3.46
N GLY A 298 1.43 8.19 -2.75
CA GLY A 298 -0.01 8.09 -2.94
C GLY A 298 -0.48 8.62 -4.29
N ASN A 299 -1.77 8.50 -4.54
CA ASN A 299 -2.39 9.05 -5.75
C ASN A 299 -2.40 10.59 -5.68
N PRO A 300 -1.84 11.31 -6.66
CA PRO A 300 -1.88 12.78 -6.69
C PRO A 300 -3.29 13.40 -6.56
N ALA A 301 -4.32 12.63 -6.91
CA ALA A 301 -5.70 13.04 -6.75
C ALA A 301 -6.28 12.78 -5.33
N ALA A 302 -5.53 12.18 -4.39
CA ALA A 302 -5.97 11.95 -3.02
C ALA A 302 -5.78 13.23 -2.19
N THR A 303 -6.82 14.04 -2.09
CA THR A 303 -6.82 15.38 -1.47
C THR A 303 -7.83 15.51 -0.32
N GLY A 304 -8.32 14.40 0.24
CA GLY A 304 -9.18 14.41 1.43
C GLY A 304 -10.65 14.77 1.19
N ASP A 305 -11.12 14.80 -0.06
CA ASP A 305 -12.45 15.31 -0.40
C ASP A 305 -13.58 14.55 0.31
N GLY A 306 -13.51 13.20 0.31
CA GLY A 306 -14.51 12.37 0.97
C GLY A 306 -14.50 12.52 2.50
N ILE A 307 -13.31 12.65 3.09
CA ILE A 307 -13.16 12.84 4.54
C ILE A 307 -13.82 14.17 4.93
N ARG A 308 -13.50 15.28 4.24
CA ARG A 308 -14.13 16.58 4.49
C ARG A 308 -15.63 16.57 4.27
N ALA A 309 -16.11 15.86 3.25
CA ALA A 309 -17.54 15.76 3.02
C ALA A 309 -18.25 15.01 4.15
N GLY A 310 -17.63 13.94 4.67
CA GLY A 310 -18.12 13.21 5.83
C GLY A 310 -18.13 14.04 7.12
N GLU A 311 -17.06 14.81 7.38
CA GLU A 311 -17.01 15.73 8.52
C GLU A 311 -18.14 16.78 8.46
N LYS A 312 -18.41 17.35 7.27
CA LYS A 312 -19.48 18.38 7.10
C LYS A 312 -20.87 17.85 7.46
N VAL A 313 -21.12 16.55 7.32
CA VAL A 313 -22.41 15.94 7.71
C VAL A 313 -22.35 15.31 9.11
N GLY A 314 -21.31 15.65 9.89
CA GLY A 314 -21.18 15.29 11.31
C GLY A 314 -20.41 14.00 11.59
N GLY A 315 -19.75 13.41 10.59
CA GLY A 315 -18.85 12.28 10.79
C GLY A 315 -17.62 12.68 11.61
N ALA A 316 -17.24 11.85 12.57
CA ALA A 316 -16.00 11.99 13.33
C ALA A 316 -14.81 11.41 12.55
N THR A 317 -13.62 11.90 12.86
CA THR A 317 -12.36 11.41 12.28
C THR A 317 -11.47 10.77 13.34
N GLU A 318 -10.54 9.92 12.89
CA GLU A 318 -9.55 9.26 13.74
C GLU A 318 -8.22 9.11 12.99
N LEU A 319 -7.10 9.03 13.73
CA LEU A 319 -5.76 8.76 13.22
C LEU A 319 -5.29 9.76 12.14
N LEU A 320 -5.78 11.01 12.11
CA LEU A 320 -5.36 12.00 11.12
C LEU A 320 -3.87 12.37 11.25
N ASP A 321 -3.27 12.10 12.41
CA ASP A 321 -1.84 12.27 12.70
C ASP A 321 -0.98 11.08 12.21
N GLU A 322 -1.56 10.17 11.37
CA GLU A 322 -0.88 8.94 10.95
C GLU A 322 -0.90 8.79 9.42
N ALA A 323 0.15 8.15 8.91
CA ALA A 323 0.26 7.79 7.51
C ALA A 323 0.89 6.39 7.37
N TRP A 324 0.79 5.79 6.20
CA TRP A 324 1.53 4.58 5.84
C TRP A 324 2.99 4.96 5.58
N TRP A 325 3.70 5.28 6.66
CA TRP A 325 5.07 5.79 6.63
C TRP A 325 6.03 4.86 5.93
N PHE A 326 6.94 5.42 5.14
CA PHE A 326 7.88 4.64 4.34
C PHE A 326 9.22 5.38 4.18
N PRO A 327 10.37 4.74 4.51
CA PRO A 327 11.68 5.33 4.24
C PRO A 327 11.95 5.38 2.73
N ALA A 328 12.41 6.53 2.25
CA ALA A 328 12.61 6.78 0.83
C ALA A 328 13.88 7.58 0.55
N ILE A 329 14.34 7.57 -0.70
CA ILE A 329 15.27 8.56 -1.25
C ILE A 329 14.45 9.54 -2.11
N CYS A 330 14.71 10.84 -1.96
CA CYS A 330 14.23 11.85 -2.89
C CYS A 330 15.38 12.30 -3.80
N TRP A 331 15.27 12.00 -5.09
CA TRP A 331 16.24 12.43 -6.09
C TRP A 331 16.07 13.92 -6.43
N PRO A 332 17.10 14.61 -6.97
CA PRO A 332 17.02 16.05 -7.30
C PRO A 332 15.91 16.43 -8.29
N ASP A 333 15.47 15.51 -9.11
CA ASP A 333 14.35 15.68 -10.04
C ASP A 333 12.97 15.48 -9.37
N GLY A 334 12.93 15.32 -8.06
CA GLY A 334 11.72 15.11 -7.27
C GLY A 334 11.21 13.67 -7.27
N ARG A 335 11.82 12.75 -8.00
CA ARG A 335 11.43 11.34 -7.97
C ARG A 335 11.74 10.72 -6.62
N LEU A 336 10.76 10.03 -6.07
CA LEU A 336 10.90 9.22 -4.88
C LEU A 336 11.34 7.80 -5.25
N GLN A 337 12.20 7.23 -4.43
CA GLN A 337 12.69 5.86 -4.55
C GLN A 337 12.45 5.11 -3.24
N PHE A 338 11.73 4.00 -3.33
CA PHE A 338 11.54 3.12 -2.17
C PHE A 338 12.86 2.60 -1.61
N MET A 339 12.99 2.60 -0.28
CA MET A 339 14.10 2.00 0.46
C MET A 339 13.60 0.79 1.29
N LEU A 340 12.99 -0.18 0.60
CA LEU A 340 12.47 -1.39 1.24
C LEU A 340 13.56 -2.46 1.38
N ASN A 341 14.01 -2.98 0.25
CA ASN A 341 14.89 -4.15 0.23
C ASN A 341 16.34 -3.78 0.56
N GLU A 342 16.73 -2.58 0.17
CA GLU A 342 18.07 -2.07 0.39
C GLU A 342 18.45 -2.12 1.87
N ARG A 343 17.53 -1.73 2.76
CA ARG A 343 17.78 -1.73 4.22
C ARG A 343 18.03 -3.13 4.79
N MET A 344 17.47 -4.17 4.15
CA MET A 344 17.60 -5.57 4.58
C MET A 344 18.89 -6.25 4.09
N MET A 345 19.61 -5.64 3.12
CA MET A 345 20.82 -6.22 2.57
C MET A 345 21.97 -6.22 3.56
N PRO A 346 22.82 -7.25 3.59
CA PRO A 346 23.99 -7.27 4.46
C PRO A 346 25.06 -6.25 4.02
N SER A 347 26.05 -6.01 4.86
CA SER A 347 27.13 -4.99 4.70
C SER A 347 26.61 -3.56 4.55
N GLN A 348 25.55 -3.26 5.27
CA GLN A 348 25.04 -1.89 5.38
C GLN A 348 24.24 -1.71 6.66
N PHE A 349 24.23 -0.49 7.16
CA PHE A 349 23.52 -0.09 8.35
C PHE A 349 23.04 1.35 8.22
N VAL A 350 22.09 1.77 9.04
CA VAL A 350 21.57 3.13 9.02
C VAL A 350 21.97 3.88 10.28
N VAL A 351 22.36 5.15 10.10
CA VAL A 351 22.72 6.03 11.22
C VAL A 351 21.91 7.31 11.22
N ASN A 352 21.65 7.82 12.43
CA ASN A 352 21.07 9.14 12.69
C ASN A 352 22.13 10.27 12.60
N GLY A 353 21.74 11.51 12.93
CA GLY A 353 22.63 12.68 12.95
C GLY A 353 23.77 12.60 13.97
N GLU A 354 23.73 11.68 14.92
CA GLU A 354 24.85 11.39 15.82
C GLU A 354 25.81 10.32 15.28
N GLY A 355 25.56 9.74 14.11
CA GLY A 355 26.37 8.67 13.55
C GLY A 355 26.15 7.31 14.23
N LYS A 356 25.01 7.11 14.88
CA LYS A 356 24.64 5.89 15.62
C LYS A 356 23.49 5.15 14.96
N ARG A 357 23.51 3.81 15.00
CA ARG A 357 22.35 2.98 14.69
C ARG A 357 21.25 3.24 15.73
N PHE A 358 20.00 3.12 15.34
CA PHE A 358 18.86 3.43 16.20
C PHE A 358 17.72 2.41 16.10
N ILE A 359 17.79 1.46 15.17
CA ILE A 359 16.79 0.40 14.98
C ILE A 359 17.40 -0.76 14.17
N ASN A 360 16.73 -1.93 14.18
CA ASN A 360 16.93 -2.97 13.19
C ASN A 360 16.60 -2.43 11.78
N GLU A 361 17.58 -2.33 10.91
CA GLU A 361 17.38 -1.80 9.57
C GLU A 361 16.45 -2.67 8.71
N ALA A 362 16.34 -3.98 9.02
CA ALA A 362 15.46 -4.90 8.33
C ALA A 362 14.03 -4.91 8.90
N ALA A 363 13.76 -4.22 10.00
CA ALA A 363 12.43 -4.11 10.59
C ALA A 363 11.36 -3.64 9.57
N PRO A 364 10.07 -3.91 9.82
CA PRO A 364 8.97 -3.36 9.04
C PRO A 364 9.12 -1.87 8.81
N TYR A 365 8.76 -1.42 7.62
CA TYR A 365 9.01 -0.04 7.24
C TYR A 365 8.23 0.99 8.10
N MET A 366 7.06 0.61 8.63
CA MET A 366 6.32 1.46 9.57
C MET A 366 7.11 1.65 10.87
N ASP A 367 7.63 0.56 11.46
CA ASP A 367 8.43 0.63 12.69
C ASP A 367 9.71 1.44 12.48
N PHE A 368 10.36 1.22 11.33
CA PHE A 368 11.56 2.00 10.96
C PHE A 368 11.23 3.50 10.85
N ALA A 369 10.12 3.83 10.22
CA ALA A 369 9.68 5.21 10.06
C ALA A 369 9.24 5.84 11.39
N HIS A 370 8.52 5.09 12.25
CA HIS A 370 8.18 5.55 13.60
C HIS A 370 9.44 5.83 14.43
N ALA A 371 10.46 4.96 14.36
CA ALA A 371 11.73 5.23 15.03
C ALA A 371 12.43 6.50 14.49
N MET A 372 12.30 6.81 13.18
CA MET A 372 12.76 8.08 12.64
C MET A 372 11.99 9.26 13.25
N ILE A 373 10.67 9.16 13.36
CA ILE A 373 9.80 10.21 13.91
C ILE A 373 10.10 10.44 15.39
N GLU A 374 10.13 9.39 16.19
CA GLU A 374 10.40 9.45 17.63
C GLU A 374 11.79 10.02 17.91
N GLY A 375 12.79 9.55 17.18
CA GLY A 375 14.14 10.08 17.28
C GLY A 375 14.22 11.57 16.93
N GLN A 376 13.56 11.99 15.85
CA GLN A 376 13.50 13.41 15.47
C GLN A 376 12.80 14.25 16.55
N GLN A 377 11.72 13.75 17.14
CA GLN A 377 11.00 14.42 18.24
C GLN A 377 11.83 14.50 19.53
N SER A 378 12.74 13.56 19.76
CA SER A 378 13.68 13.60 20.89
C SER A 378 14.77 14.65 20.78
N GLY A 379 14.86 15.35 19.63
CA GLY A 379 15.85 16.37 19.36
C GLY A 379 17.13 15.87 18.68
N VAL A 380 17.19 14.58 18.33
CA VAL A 380 18.28 14.00 17.55
C VAL A 380 17.85 13.92 16.08
N THR A 381 18.65 14.41 15.16
CA THR A 381 18.33 14.36 13.72
C THR A 381 18.22 12.91 13.25
N HIS A 382 17.00 12.49 12.86
CA HIS A 382 16.73 11.21 12.22
C HIS A 382 16.10 11.40 10.84
N ILE A 383 15.68 12.62 10.50
CA ILE A 383 15.13 12.99 9.21
C ILE A 383 15.92 14.19 8.68
N PRO A 384 16.85 13.97 7.71
CA PRO A 384 17.20 12.68 7.13
C PRO A 384 18.12 11.81 8.03
N CYS A 385 18.11 10.50 7.79
CA CYS A 385 19.14 9.57 8.25
C CYS A 385 19.97 9.05 7.06
N TRP A 386 20.99 8.22 7.32
CA TRP A 386 21.94 7.81 6.30
C TRP A 386 22.14 6.30 6.26
N LEU A 387 21.89 5.67 5.11
CA LEU A 387 22.30 4.27 4.85
C LEU A 387 23.77 4.24 4.46
N ILE A 388 24.60 3.63 5.29
CA ILE A 388 26.03 3.44 5.08
C ILE A 388 26.30 2.09 4.44
N THR A 389 27.08 2.06 3.38
CA THR A 389 27.46 0.84 2.65
C THR A 389 28.86 0.97 2.03
N ASP A 390 29.34 -0.08 1.38
CA ASP A 390 30.65 -0.15 0.74
C ASP A 390 30.55 -0.49 -0.76
N ILE A 391 31.67 -0.36 -1.48
CA ILE A 391 31.73 -0.66 -2.92
C ILE A 391 31.52 -2.15 -3.22
N ASP A 392 31.91 -3.06 -2.34
CA ASP A 392 31.72 -4.50 -2.54
C ASP A 392 30.22 -4.86 -2.49
N SER A 393 29.46 -4.21 -1.60
CA SER A 393 27.99 -4.31 -1.53
C SER A 393 27.35 -3.76 -2.79
N PHE A 394 27.78 -2.57 -3.23
CA PHE A 394 27.28 -1.97 -4.47
C PHE A 394 27.56 -2.85 -5.70
N HIS A 395 28.65 -3.62 -5.70
CA HIS A 395 28.97 -4.61 -6.74
C HIS A 395 28.15 -5.90 -6.61
N ARG A 396 27.50 -6.14 -5.50
CA ARG A 396 26.82 -7.40 -5.19
C ARG A 396 25.33 -7.28 -5.20
N TYR A 397 24.78 -6.19 -4.69
CA TYR A 397 23.35 -6.01 -4.48
C TYR A 397 22.75 -4.94 -5.39
N VAL A 398 21.45 -5.02 -5.61
CA VAL A 398 20.68 -3.94 -6.24
C VAL A 398 20.49 -2.83 -5.23
N VAL A 399 20.87 -1.60 -5.57
CA VAL A 399 20.72 -0.43 -4.71
C VAL A 399 20.02 0.67 -5.49
N ALA A 400 18.92 1.16 -4.96
CA ALA A 400 18.10 2.23 -5.56
C ALA A 400 17.80 1.98 -7.07
N GLY A 401 17.48 0.73 -7.40
CA GLY A 401 17.21 0.31 -8.78
C GLY A 401 18.44 0.15 -9.68
N HIS A 402 19.65 0.45 -9.18
CA HIS A 402 20.90 0.23 -9.91
C HIS A 402 21.28 -1.26 -9.88
N LEU A 403 21.53 -1.85 -11.06
CA LEU A 403 21.91 -3.24 -11.17
C LEU A 403 23.44 -3.44 -11.09
N PRO A 404 23.93 -4.37 -10.24
CA PRO A 404 25.35 -4.68 -10.07
C PRO A 404 25.90 -5.59 -11.20
N ILE A 405 25.63 -5.23 -12.44
CA ILE A 405 26.09 -5.92 -13.65
C ILE A 405 26.98 -4.98 -14.48
N PRO A 406 27.78 -5.49 -15.44
CA PRO A 406 28.54 -4.60 -16.33
C PRO A 406 27.66 -3.52 -16.96
N LYS A 407 28.25 -2.34 -17.19
CA LYS A 407 27.55 -1.23 -17.83
C LYS A 407 27.00 -1.64 -19.20
N ILE A 408 25.70 -1.54 -19.36
CA ILE A 408 25.00 -1.81 -20.62
C ILE A 408 24.57 -0.46 -21.20
N PRO A 409 25.09 -0.05 -22.37
CA PRO A 409 24.63 1.17 -23.03
C PRO A 409 23.12 1.11 -23.29
N PHE A 410 22.42 2.23 -23.05
CA PHE A 410 20.98 2.34 -23.25
C PHE A 410 20.12 1.36 -22.43
N ALA A 411 20.67 0.79 -21.36
CA ALA A 411 19.86 0.01 -20.42
C ALA A 411 18.76 0.88 -19.84
N PRO A 412 17.54 0.33 -19.67
CA PRO A 412 16.39 1.08 -19.16
C PRO A 412 16.48 1.39 -17.66
N VAL A 413 17.45 0.80 -16.98
CA VAL A 413 17.76 1.03 -15.57
C VAL A 413 19.26 1.25 -15.42
N PRO A 414 19.73 1.98 -14.41
CA PRO A 414 21.16 2.19 -14.18
C PRO A 414 21.89 0.86 -14.01
N THR A 415 23.01 0.71 -14.71
CA THR A 415 23.87 -0.48 -14.63
C THR A 415 25.33 -0.07 -14.54
N GLY A 416 26.16 -0.87 -13.93
CA GLY A 416 27.60 -0.66 -13.85
C GLY A 416 28.18 -1.06 -12.50
N ARG A 417 29.50 -0.87 -12.36
CA ARG A 417 30.24 -1.15 -11.12
C ARG A 417 30.60 0.10 -10.32
N LYS A 418 30.24 1.28 -10.82
CA LYS A 418 30.50 2.56 -10.13
C LYS A 418 29.17 3.18 -9.78
N VAL A 419 29.11 3.84 -8.64
CA VAL A 419 27.99 4.70 -8.27
C VAL A 419 27.87 5.78 -9.37
N PRO A 420 26.67 6.04 -9.91
CA PRO A 420 26.48 7.07 -10.93
C PRO A 420 26.97 8.43 -10.46
N GLN A 421 27.78 9.12 -11.27
CA GLN A 421 28.33 10.42 -10.90
C GLN A 421 27.23 11.44 -10.57
N ALA A 422 26.13 11.43 -11.30
CA ALA A 422 24.98 12.29 -11.02
C ALA A 422 24.38 12.10 -9.61
N TRP A 423 24.52 10.93 -9.00
CA TRP A 423 24.08 10.70 -7.62
C TRP A 423 25.01 11.37 -6.62
N LEU A 424 26.32 11.33 -6.89
CA LEU A 424 27.33 12.00 -6.05
C LEU A 424 27.21 13.52 -6.20
N ASP A 425 27.09 14.03 -7.42
CA ASP A 425 26.95 15.46 -7.71
C ASP A 425 25.68 16.06 -7.08
N SER A 426 24.65 15.25 -6.87
CA SER A 426 23.39 15.67 -6.24
C SER A 426 23.48 15.89 -4.73
N GLY A 427 24.51 15.34 -4.08
CA GLY A 427 24.62 15.34 -2.62
C GLY A 427 23.73 14.33 -1.89
N VAL A 428 22.79 13.67 -2.59
CA VAL A 428 21.93 12.61 -2.04
C VAL A 428 22.74 11.36 -1.69
N VAL A 429 23.84 11.14 -2.42
CA VAL A 429 24.82 10.11 -2.13
C VAL A 429 26.17 10.76 -1.87
N GLN A 430 26.81 10.41 -0.77
CA GLN A 430 28.15 10.85 -0.43
C GLN A 430 29.15 9.68 -0.50
N GLU A 431 30.41 9.98 -0.87
CA GLU A 431 31.48 8.99 -0.96
C GLU A 431 32.62 9.39 -0.03
N GLY A 432 33.18 8.43 0.70
CA GLY A 432 34.38 8.60 1.53
C GLY A 432 35.34 7.43 1.39
N ARG A 433 36.65 7.71 1.49
CA ARG A 433 37.68 6.67 1.53
C ARG A 433 37.89 6.10 2.92
N THR A 434 37.45 6.84 3.94
CA THR A 434 37.42 6.40 5.34
C THR A 434 36.07 6.75 5.95
N MET A 435 35.71 6.15 7.09
CA MET A 435 34.49 6.48 7.80
C MET A 435 34.49 7.91 8.30
N GLU A 436 35.65 8.43 8.68
CA GLU A 436 35.84 9.81 9.16
C GLU A 436 35.61 10.83 8.02
N GLU A 437 36.12 10.54 6.81
CA GLU A 437 35.87 11.36 5.63
C GLU A 437 34.39 11.37 5.29
N LEU A 438 33.76 10.18 5.29
CA LEU A 438 32.33 10.05 5.01
C LEU A 438 31.49 10.79 6.05
N ALA A 439 31.80 10.61 7.34
CA ALA A 439 31.13 11.27 8.44
C ALA A 439 31.16 12.80 8.32
N THR A 440 32.34 13.36 7.96
CA THR A 440 32.49 14.80 7.73
C THR A 440 31.57 15.29 6.60
N LYS A 441 31.44 14.52 5.50
CA LYS A 441 30.60 14.88 4.35
C LYS A 441 29.11 14.84 4.67
N ILE A 442 28.68 13.90 5.52
CA ILE A 442 27.27 13.77 5.92
C ILE A 442 26.90 14.52 7.20
N GLY A 443 27.88 15.23 7.79
CA GLY A 443 27.66 16.11 8.95
C GLY A 443 27.41 15.37 10.27
N VAL A 444 27.96 14.16 10.45
CA VAL A 444 27.88 13.40 11.71
C VAL A 444 29.26 13.33 12.41
N PRO A 445 29.31 13.11 13.74
CA PRO A 445 30.56 12.99 14.46
C PRO A 445 31.44 11.84 13.95
N PRO A 446 32.68 12.09 13.46
CA PRO A 446 33.50 11.06 12.82
C PRO A 446 33.85 9.88 13.74
N GLN A 447 34.12 10.13 15.01
CA GLN A 447 34.41 9.09 15.98
C GLN A 447 33.22 8.17 16.23
N ASN A 448 31.98 8.71 16.18
CA ASN A 448 30.77 7.92 16.37
C ASN A 448 30.53 7.01 15.17
N LEU A 449 30.59 7.54 13.93
CA LEU A 449 30.39 6.73 12.72
C LEU A 449 31.42 5.60 12.64
N ARG A 450 32.69 5.88 12.96
CA ARG A 450 33.72 4.84 13.03
C ARG A 450 33.41 3.77 14.06
N ALA A 451 33.07 4.17 15.30
CA ALA A 451 32.72 3.23 16.37
C ALA A 451 31.49 2.38 16.01
N THR A 452 30.49 2.98 15.36
CA THR A 452 29.31 2.28 14.86
C THR A 452 29.68 1.25 13.79
N ALA A 453 30.53 1.60 12.84
CA ALA A 453 31.00 0.69 11.80
C ALA A 453 31.81 -0.49 12.38
N GLU A 454 32.72 -0.21 13.33
CA GLU A 454 33.50 -1.23 14.03
C GLU A 454 32.60 -2.18 14.84
N ARG A 455 31.59 -1.66 15.53
CA ARG A 455 30.61 -2.45 16.28
C ARG A 455 29.76 -3.32 15.33
N PHE A 456 29.24 -2.75 14.25
CA PHE A 456 28.50 -3.48 13.22
C PHE A 456 29.33 -4.64 12.63
N ASP A 457 30.60 -4.38 12.34
CA ASP A 457 31.52 -5.40 11.85
C ASP A 457 31.76 -6.54 12.84
N GLN A 458 31.82 -6.25 14.15
CA GLN A 458 31.92 -7.27 15.19
C GLN A 458 30.69 -8.15 15.24
N LEU A 459 29.49 -7.55 15.25
CA LEU A 459 28.21 -8.23 15.22
C LEU A 459 28.08 -9.12 13.97
N ALA A 460 28.43 -8.57 12.82
CA ALA A 460 28.35 -9.29 11.55
C ALA A 460 29.33 -10.48 11.47
N ARG A 461 30.51 -10.39 12.08
CA ARG A 461 31.44 -11.52 12.22
C ARG A 461 30.96 -12.57 13.23
N ALA A 462 30.26 -12.15 14.27
CA ALA A 462 29.61 -13.03 15.21
C ALA A 462 28.40 -13.76 14.60
N GLY A 463 27.79 -13.19 13.54
CA GLY A 463 26.62 -13.71 12.88
C GLY A 463 25.30 -13.41 13.59
N HIS A 464 25.33 -12.57 14.63
CA HIS A 464 24.17 -12.16 15.43
C HIS A 464 24.27 -10.67 15.77
N ASP A 465 23.14 -9.96 15.75
CA ASP A 465 23.02 -8.56 16.10
C ASP A 465 22.47 -8.39 17.51
N ASP A 466 23.38 -8.40 18.50
CA ASP A 466 23.01 -8.24 19.92
C ASP A 466 22.39 -6.86 20.23
N ASP A 467 22.53 -5.88 19.31
CA ASP A 467 22.06 -4.51 19.54
C ASP A 467 20.59 -4.36 19.11
N PHE A 468 20.17 -5.02 18.02
CA PHE A 468 18.84 -4.83 17.43
C PHE A 468 18.21 -6.13 16.90
N ASN A 469 18.78 -7.30 17.12
CA ASN A 469 18.28 -8.62 16.70
C ASN A 469 18.06 -8.73 15.16
N ARG A 470 18.85 -8.01 14.36
CA ARG A 470 18.71 -7.99 12.90
C ARG A 470 19.02 -9.36 12.30
N GLY A 471 18.05 -9.89 11.57
CA GLY A 471 18.14 -11.20 10.93
C GLY A 471 17.57 -12.36 11.74
N ASP A 472 16.98 -12.09 12.91
CA ASP A 472 16.32 -13.12 13.72
C ASP A 472 14.90 -13.39 13.23
N SER A 473 14.24 -12.40 12.59
CA SER A 473 12.90 -12.53 12.06
C SER A 473 12.88 -13.19 10.67
N ALA A 474 11.85 -14.01 10.42
CA ALA A 474 11.56 -14.51 9.08
C ALA A 474 11.28 -13.39 8.08
N TYR A 475 10.71 -12.27 8.54
CA TYR A 475 10.52 -11.08 7.74
C TYR A 475 11.85 -10.44 7.31
N ASP A 476 12.78 -10.25 8.24
CA ASP A 476 14.11 -9.70 7.98
C ASP A 476 14.84 -10.46 6.87
N ASN A 477 14.77 -11.79 6.97
CA ASN A 477 15.49 -12.71 6.09
C ASN A 477 14.94 -12.79 4.67
N TYR A 478 13.73 -12.30 4.42
CA TYR A 478 13.06 -12.51 3.13
C TYR A 478 13.82 -11.93 1.94
N TYR A 479 14.34 -10.71 2.07
CA TYR A 479 15.13 -10.05 1.02
C TYR A 479 16.64 -10.17 1.22
N GLY A 480 17.10 -10.72 2.33
CA GLY A 480 18.52 -10.88 2.64
C GLY A 480 19.28 -11.77 1.63
N ASP A 481 20.58 -11.86 1.82
CA ASP A 481 21.45 -12.72 0.99
C ASP A 481 21.42 -14.18 1.50
N PRO A 482 20.73 -15.11 0.82
CA PRO A 482 20.60 -16.49 1.29
C PRO A 482 21.90 -17.30 1.23
N THR A 483 22.99 -16.73 0.73
CA THR A 483 24.31 -17.39 0.67
C THR A 483 25.13 -17.16 1.95
N LEU A 484 24.61 -16.36 2.89
CA LEU A 484 25.25 -16.06 4.17
C LEU A 484 24.58 -16.83 5.32
N PRO A 485 25.32 -17.15 6.39
CA PRO A 485 24.73 -17.80 7.57
C PRO A 485 23.59 -16.96 8.19
N ASN A 486 23.80 -15.67 8.40
CA ASN A 486 22.73 -14.69 8.66
C ASN A 486 22.52 -13.88 7.38
N PRO A 487 21.36 -13.95 6.74
CA PRO A 487 21.11 -13.29 5.46
C PRO A 487 21.22 -11.75 5.50
N ASN A 488 21.15 -11.16 6.67
CA ASN A 488 21.13 -9.71 6.87
C ASN A 488 22.45 -9.14 7.42
N LEU A 489 23.44 -10.00 7.73
CA LEU A 489 24.70 -9.59 8.34
C LEU A 489 25.91 -10.01 7.54
N ARG A 490 26.74 -9.07 7.19
CA ARG A 490 28.09 -9.24 6.65
C ARG A 490 28.91 -8.03 7.02
N PRO A 491 30.17 -8.17 7.45
CA PRO A 491 31.05 -7.03 7.69
C PRO A 491 31.17 -6.13 6.47
N LEU A 492 31.41 -4.86 6.70
CA LEU A 492 31.76 -3.93 5.62
C LEU A 492 33.01 -4.43 4.88
N GLY A 493 33.02 -4.20 3.58
CA GLY A 493 34.15 -4.54 2.71
C GLY A 493 35.13 -3.36 2.56
N LYS A 494 35.55 -3.14 1.32
CA LYS A 494 36.61 -2.18 0.97
C LYS A 494 36.03 -0.78 0.71
N PRO A 495 36.82 0.27 0.94
CA PRO A 495 36.49 1.60 0.44
C PRO A 495 36.46 1.62 -1.12
N PRO A 496 35.80 2.62 -1.74
CA PRO A 496 35.10 3.71 -1.08
C PRO A 496 33.84 3.26 -0.37
N TYR A 497 33.50 3.98 0.71
CA TYR A 497 32.24 3.85 1.42
C TYR A 497 31.25 4.88 0.90
N TYR A 498 29.97 4.56 0.98
CA TYR A 498 28.91 5.43 0.52
C TYR A 498 27.84 5.64 1.59
N ALA A 499 27.27 6.83 1.61
CA ALA A 499 26.13 7.17 2.45
C ALA A 499 24.96 7.61 1.53
N PHE A 500 23.84 6.95 1.63
CA PHE A 500 22.60 7.30 0.92
C PHE A 500 21.67 8.02 1.88
N GLN A 501 21.20 9.22 1.50
CA GLN A 501 20.26 9.97 2.31
C GLN A 501 18.87 9.31 2.28
N ILE A 502 18.32 9.03 3.47
CA ILE A 502 16.97 8.50 3.65
C ILE A 502 16.10 9.59 4.24
N ILE A 503 14.98 9.85 3.59
CA ILE A 503 13.93 10.75 4.05
C ILE A 503 12.71 9.96 4.53
N LEU A 504 11.82 10.62 5.25
CA LEU A 504 10.51 10.09 5.63
C LEU A 504 9.50 10.40 4.53
N GLY A 505 9.04 9.38 3.83
CA GLY A 505 7.91 9.43 2.91
C GLY A 505 6.72 8.63 3.42
N ASP A 506 5.70 8.47 2.61
CA ASP A 506 4.53 7.64 2.90
C ASP A 506 3.91 7.03 1.64
N LEU A 507 3.08 5.99 1.85
CA LEU A 507 2.27 5.34 0.80
C LEU A 507 0.85 5.89 0.76
N GLY A 508 0.59 7.01 1.43
CA GLY A 508 -0.68 7.68 1.65
C GLY A 508 -1.01 7.81 3.14
N THR A 509 -1.99 8.65 3.46
CA THR A 509 -2.47 8.82 4.84
C THR A 509 -3.30 7.62 5.29
N SER A 510 -3.29 7.30 6.58
CA SER A 510 -4.02 6.17 7.17
C SER A 510 -5.16 6.60 8.09
N GLY A 511 -5.23 7.88 8.44
CA GLY A 511 -6.35 8.48 9.14
C GLY A 511 -7.49 8.88 8.22
N GLY A 512 -8.70 8.89 8.75
CA GLY A 512 -9.91 9.26 8.01
C GLY A 512 -11.15 9.25 8.89
N LEU A 513 -12.32 9.08 8.29
CA LEU A 513 -13.59 9.01 9.00
C LEU A 513 -13.62 7.80 9.95
N ARG A 514 -14.11 8.01 11.17
CA ARG A 514 -14.34 6.93 12.13
C ARG A 514 -15.49 6.05 11.64
N THR A 515 -15.28 4.72 11.68
CA THR A 515 -16.31 3.77 11.23
C THR A 515 -16.47 2.61 12.21
N ASP A 516 -17.66 2.01 12.19
CA ASP A 516 -17.94 0.76 12.89
C ASP A 516 -17.52 -0.48 12.07
N GLU A 517 -17.89 -1.67 12.56
CA GLU A 517 -17.59 -2.96 11.93
C GLU A 517 -18.26 -3.16 10.58
N PHE A 518 -19.30 -2.39 10.25
CA PHE A 518 -19.99 -2.41 8.95
C PHE A 518 -19.52 -1.30 8.00
N ALA A 519 -18.46 -0.56 8.38
CA ALA A 519 -17.95 0.61 7.69
C ALA A 519 -18.92 1.81 7.65
N ARG A 520 -19.95 1.87 8.54
CA ARG A 520 -20.82 3.02 8.67
C ARG A 520 -20.06 4.14 9.37
N VAL A 521 -20.20 5.35 8.87
CA VAL A 521 -19.56 6.52 9.48
C VAL A 521 -20.21 6.85 10.81
N LEU A 522 -19.38 7.07 11.83
CA LEU A 522 -19.80 7.41 13.19
C LEU A 522 -19.62 8.92 13.48
N ARG A 523 -20.50 9.44 14.30
CA ARG A 523 -20.37 10.77 14.93
C ARG A 523 -19.44 10.70 16.15
N SER A 524 -19.14 11.82 16.76
CA SER A 524 -18.33 11.89 17.98
C SER A 524 -18.98 11.22 19.19
N ASP A 525 -20.30 11.09 19.20
CA ASP A 525 -21.10 10.41 20.22
C ASP A 525 -21.35 8.93 19.92
N GLU A 526 -20.62 8.36 18.97
CA GLU A 526 -20.72 6.97 18.48
C GLU A 526 -22.03 6.65 17.76
N THR A 527 -22.91 7.62 17.51
CA THR A 527 -24.11 7.39 16.67
C THR A 527 -23.75 7.33 15.19
N VAL A 528 -24.52 6.58 14.42
CA VAL A 528 -24.27 6.39 12.98
C VAL A 528 -24.77 7.60 12.18
N VAL A 529 -24.00 8.01 11.18
CA VAL A 529 -24.49 8.87 10.10
C VAL A 529 -25.22 7.99 9.08
N SER A 530 -26.56 7.92 9.18
CA SER A 530 -27.39 7.06 8.32
C SER A 530 -27.09 7.30 6.84
N GLY A 531 -27.02 6.21 6.05
CA GLY A 531 -26.80 6.25 4.61
C GLY A 531 -25.35 6.59 4.21
N LEU A 532 -24.38 6.71 5.15
CA LEU A 532 -23.01 7.03 4.84
C LEU A 532 -22.03 5.94 5.32
N TYR A 533 -21.18 5.51 4.40
CA TYR A 533 -20.10 4.53 4.62
C TYR A 533 -18.76 5.14 4.20
N ALA A 534 -17.66 4.69 4.83
CA ALA A 534 -16.31 5.05 4.41
C ALA A 534 -15.38 3.84 4.45
N VAL A 535 -14.53 3.69 3.41
CA VAL A 535 -13.64 2.54 3.25
C VAL A 535 -12.26 2.93 2.71
N GLY A 536 -11.27 2.10 2.95
CA GLY A 536 -9.88 2.39 2.59
C GLY A 536 -9.36 3.63 3.34
N ASN A 537 -8.48 4.42 2.70
CA ASN A 537 -7.90 5.60 3.36
C ASN A 537 -8.88 6.77 3.55
N ALA A 538 -10.15 6.64 3.10
CA ALA A 538 -11.20 7.59 3.50
C ALA A 538 -11.74 7.30 4.91
N SER A 539 -11.43 6.14 5.49
CA SER A 539 -11.72 5.75 6.87
C SER A 539 -10.45 5.55 7.68
N GLY A 540 -10.54 5.67 9.00
CA GLY A 540 -9.45 5.31 9.89
C GLY A 540 -9.04 3.86 9.72
N ALA A 541 -7.73 3.60 9.69
CA ALA A 541 -7.18 2.31 9.36
C ALA A 541 -7.52 1.24 10.42
N VAL A 542 -8.02 0.07 9.98
CA VAL A 542 -8.22 -1.09 10.86
C VAL A 542 -6.89 -1.69 11.37
N MET A 543 -5.77 -1.30 10.79
CA MET A 543 -4.42 -1.65 11.26
C MET A 543 -3.89 -0.70 12.35
N GLY A 544 -4.66 0.32 12.73
CA GLY A 544 -4.21 1.33 13.70
C GLY A 544 -2.95 2.04 13.21
N ARG A 545 -1.92 2.07 14.06
CA ARG A 545 -0.59 2.65 13.76
C ARG A 545 0.43 1.60 13.30
N SER A 546 -0.02 0.41 12.91
CA SER A 546 0.84 -0.72 12.54
C SER A 546 0.57 -1.21 11.12
N TYR A 547 1.29 -2.24 10.69
CA TYR A 547 1.13 -2.82 9.36
C TYR A 547 1.30 -4.35 9.44
N ALA A 548 0.22 -5.10 9.36
CA ALA A 548 0.21 -6.55 9.62
C ALA A 548 1.06 -7.36 8.63
N GLY A 549 1.18 -6.91 7.40
CA GLY A 549 1.89 -7.59 6.33
C GLY A 549 1.67 -6.90 4.98
N ALA A 550 2.42 -7.27 3.95
CA ALA A 550 2.33 -6.61 2.66
C ALA A 550 0.91 -6.68 2.07
N GLY A 551 0.30 -5.51 1.90
CA GLY A 551 -1.08 -5.38 1.44
C GLY A 551 -2.11 -5.13 2.54
N ALA A 552 -1.67 -4.80 3.76
CA ALA A 552 -2.53 -4.45 4.88
C ALA A 552 -3.27 -3.10 4.73
N THR A 553 -3.14 -2.43 3.61
CA THR A 553 -3.99 -1.31 3.17
C THR A 553 -5.07 -1.78 2.19
N ILE A 554 -4.68 -2.54 1.16
CA ILE A 554 -5.58 -2.96 0.09
C ILE A 554 -6.56 -4.03 0.60
N GLY A 555 -6.07 -4.99 1.39
CA GLY A 555 -6.92 -6.02 2.00
C GLY A 555 -8.10 -5.43 2.75
N PRO A 556 -7.89 -4.58 3.76
CA PRO A 556 -8.96 -3.90 4.47
C PRO A 556 -9.86 -3.03 3.58
N ALA A 557 -9.26 -2.26 2.65
CA ALA A 557 -10.06 -1.41 1.76
C ALA A 557 -11.07 -2.22 0.94
N MET A 558 -10.64 -3.33 0.36
CA MET A 558 -11.50 -4.24 -0.41
C MET A 558 -12.51 -4.96 0.48
N THR A 559 -12.08 -5.44 1.66
CA THR A 559 -12.95 -6.15 2.61
C THR A 559 -14.07 -5.25 3.12
N PHE A 560 -13.75 -4.05 3.60
CA PHE A 560 -14.77 -3.13 4.08
C PHE A 560 -15.63 -2.55 2.95
N GLY A 561 -15.11 -2.46 1.71
CA GLY A 561 -15.92 -2.19 0.54
C GLY A 561 -17.00 -3.26 0.31
N TYR A 562 -16.63 -4.52 0.41
CA TYR A 562 -17.54 -5.66 0.35
C TYR A 562 -18.56 -5.64 1.49
N VAL A 563 -18.11 -5.41 2.73
CA VAL A 563 -18.97 -5.37 3.93
C VAL A 563 -19.98 -4.21 3.83
N ALA A 564 -19.52 -3.00 3.50
CA ALA A 564 -20.37 -1.82 3.37
C ALA A 564 -21.50 -2.02 2.34
N ALA A 565 -21.17 -2.54 1.17
CA ALA A 565 -22.15 -2.75 0.11
C ALA A 565 -23.21 -3.82 0.50
N ARG A 566 -22.79 -4.91 1.15
CA ARG A 566 -23.71 -5.93 1.66
C ARG A 566 -24.60 -5.40 2.78
N HIS A 567 -24.04 -4.60 3.69
CA HIS A 567 -24.83 -3.97 4.74
C HIS A 567 -25.86 -3.01 4.14
N ALA A 568 -25.47 -2.18 3.17
CA ALA A 568 -26.39 -1.27 2.47
C ALA A 568 -27.53 -2.04 1.77
N ALA A 569 -27.24 -3.18 1.16
CA ALA A 569 -28.25 -4.04 0.53
C ALA A 569 -29.23 -4.64 1.54
N ALA A 570 -28.76 -5.09 2.69
CA ALA A 570 -29.58 -5.68 3.74
C ALA A 570 -30.53 -4.66 4.41
N GLY A 571 -30.16 -3.36 4.39
CA GLY A 571 -30.85 -2.29 5.09
C GLY A 571 -30.48 -2.21 6.58
N GLU A 572 -30.70 -1.06 7.20
CA GLU A 572 -30.23 -0.75 8.58
C GLU A 572 -30.75 -1.71 9.68
N SER A 573 -31.78 -2.51 9.39
CA SER A 573 -32.42 -3.40 10.37
C SER A 573 -31.93 -4.84 10.35
N ALA A 574 -31.06 -5.22 9.40
CA ALA A 574 -30.64 -6.60 9.25
C ALA A 574 -29.14 -6.77 9.58
N VAL A 575 -28.87 -7.40 10.72
CA VAL A 575 -27.56 -8.04 10.96
C VAL A 575 -27.46 -9.19 9.95
N PRO A 576 -26.52 -9.22 9.01
CA PRO A 576 -26.40 -10.31 8.05
C PRO A 576 -26.06 -11.60 8.80
N ASN A 577 -27.00 -12.57 8.82
CA ASN A 577 -26.70 -13.94 9.22
C ASN A 577 -25.99 -14.63 8.03
N PRO A 578 -24.73 -15.08 8.16
CA PRO A 578 -23.99 -15.72 7.08
C PRO A 578 -24.66 -16.98 6.52
N ASP A 579 -25.53 -17.63 7.28
CA ASP A 579 -26.18 -18.90 6.88
C ASP A 579 -27.36 -18.74 5.91
N ASN A 580 -27.93 -17.54 5.76
CA ASN A 580 -29.13 -17.35 4.91
C ASN A 580 -28.86 -17.10 3.42
N ALA A 581 -27.60 -16.80 3.04
CA ALA A 581 -27.29 -16.48 1.63
C ALA A 581 -27.14 -17.71 0.71
N LEU A 582 -27.07 -18.92 1.27
CA LEU A 582 -26.92 -20.18 0.52
C LEU A 582 -28.24 -20.88 0.15
N GLN A 583 -29.38 -20.51 0.75
CA GLN A 583 -30.64 -21.23 0.53
C GLN A 583 -31.50 -20.71 -0.64
N HIS A 584 -31.24 -19.53 -1.19
CA HIS A 584 -32.08 -18.94 -2.25
C HIS A 584 -31.62 -19.17 -3.70
N ARG A 585 -30.59 -20.00 -3.94
CA ARG A 585 -30.14 -20.36 -5.31
C ARG A 585 -30.15 -21.86 -5.64
N ILE A 586 -30.87 -22.69 -4.85
CA ILE A 586 -31.07 -24.12 -5.13
C ILE A 586 -32.60 -24.44 -5.22
N SER A 587 -33.39 -23.49 -5.61
CA SER A 587 -34.79 -23.77 -6.02
C SER A 587 -35.05 -23.28 -7.43
#